data_3736f050a12e9100a80fb499cc0b1336
#
_entry.id   3736f050a12e9100a80fb499cc0b1336
#
_cell.length_a   1.000
_cell.length_b   1.000
_cell.length_c   1.000
_cell.angle_alpha   90.00
_cell.angle_beta   90.00
_cell.angle_gamma   90.00
#
_symmetry.space_group_name_H-M   'P 1'
#
loop_
_entity.id
_entity.type
_entity.pdbx_description
1 polymer ?
#
loop_
_entity_poly.entity_id
_entity_poly.type
_entity_poly.pdbx_seq_one_letter_code
_entity_poly.pdbx_strand_id
1 'polypeptide(L)'
;LTSNKQGCQSVIVDRIGYDKEGHTVYTKLGNGTETTYTYDKQRERLQVMNLTADGQTVMENKYRYDAVDNILGITNAANPTSLTKLNKAKLGGRSSHTYEYDELNRLIHANGKAKRASYDMVMSFGRMSEPLTKVQKVDSTTTAKSYNFAYKYEDSNHPTAPTQIGHDHYTYDANGNPTLVTNDSANTTREMYWDEDNRLMVLSDNGKTSRYTYNAAGERIMKSYGTMEGVYINGAPQGITFHETDNFTLYPASILSVNKNRFTKHYFIGDKRIASRIGTGLFNNVYGRNGSYVTAGQQDYAERMNQIQTQKEAYYKKVGVAPGVPTEKGAYGDPENTGV
;
A
#
# COMPACT_ATOMS: atom_id res chain seq x y z
N LEU A 1 8.14 15.23 -19.31
CA LEU A 1 8.78 14.84 -18.04
C LEU A 1 9.99 13.96 -18.32
N THR A 2 11.13 14.32 -17.79
CA THR A 2 12.40 13.63 -18.06
C THR A 2 13.13 13.25 -16.77
N SER A 3 14.00 12.26 -16.84
CA SER A 3 14.91 11.86 -15.78
C SER A 3 16.35 11.91 -16.26
N ASN A 4 17.23 12.51 -15.47
CA ASN A 4 18.67 12.58 -15.76
C ASN A 4 19.42 11.50 -14.99
N LYS A 5 20.36 10.83 -15.65
CA LYS A 5 21.32 9.92 -15.03
C LYS A 5 22.67 10.08 -15.72
N GLN A 6 23.70 10.55 -14.99
CA GLN A 6 25.08 10.66 -15.48
C GLN A 6 25.20 11.35 -16.85
N GLY A 7 24.52 12.51 -17.01
CA GLY A 7 24.52 13.24 -18.27
C GLY A 7 23.58 12.73 -19.37
N CYS A 8 22.96 11.56 -19.16
CA CYS A 8 21.96 11.03 -20.10
C CYS A 8 20.56 11.40 -19.64
N GLN A 9 19.80 12.01 -20.53
CA GLN A 9 18.40 12.33 -20.31
C GLN A 9 17.50 11.19 -20.86
N SER A 10 16.60 10.69 -20.04
CA SER A 10 15.56 9.74 -20.50
C SER A 10 14.19 10.36 -20.35
N VAL A 11 13.38 10.25 -21.37
CA VAL A 11 11.99 10.71 -21.36
C VAL A 11 11.15 9.73 -20.56
N ILE A 12 10.37 10.22 -19.63
CA ILE A 12 9.37 9.44 -18.85
C ILE A 12 8.00 9.64 -19.46
N VAL A 13 7.61 10.89 -19.69
CA VAL A 13 6.40 11.26 -20.42
C VAL A 13 6.81 12.14 -21.58
N ASP A 14 6.45 11.70 -22.78
CA ASP A 14 6.72 12.43 -24.01
C ASP A 14 5.64 13.49 -24.24
N ARG A 15 4.38 13.06 -24.24
CA ARG A 15 3.25 13.94 -24.56
C ARG A 15 2.00 13.57 -23.80
N ILE A 16 1.20 14.60 -23.47
CA ILE A 16 -0.16 14.47 -22.96
C ILE A 16 -1.03 15.40 -23.78
N GLY A 17 -2.21 14.93 -24.18
CA GLY A 17 -3.24 15.71 -24.85
C GLY A 17 -4.51 15.76 -24.01
N TYR A 18 -5.17 16.91 -24.04
CA TYR A 18 -6.42 17.15 -23.33
C TYR A 18 -7.49 17.60 -24.33
N ASP A 19 -8.74 17.34 -24.02
CA ASP A 19 -9.86 17.96 -24.70
C ASP A 19 -10.15 19.36 -24.13
N LYS A 20 -11.19 20.01 -24.64
CA LYS A 20 -11.57 21.36 -24.22
C LYS A 20 -12.17 21.39 -22.79
N GLU A 21 -12.65 20.28 -22.28
CA GLU A 21 -13.17 20.09 -20.92
C GLU A 21 -12.05 19.73 -19.92
N GLY A 22 -10.83 19.51 -20.39
CA GLY A 22 -9.67 19.17 -19.56
C GLY A 22 -9.48 17.67 -19.32
N HIS A 23 -10.27 16.80 -19.96
CA HIS A 23 -10.05 15.36 -19.87
C HIS A 23 -8.80 14.95 -20.64
N THR A 24 -8.02 14.04 -20.09
CA THR A 24 -6.89 13.45 -20.79
C THR A 24 -7.41 12.58 -21.93
N VAL A 25 -7.07 12.91 -23.19
CA VAL A 25 -7.45 12.13 -24.37
C VAL A 25 -6.29 11.34 -24.97
N TYR A 26 -5.06 11.69 -24.61
CA TYR A 26 -3.85 11.05 -25.13
C TYR A 26 -2.70 11.14 -24.15
N THR A 27 -1.95 10.06 -24.02
CA THR A 27 -0.70 10.03 -23.25
C THR A 27 0.33 9.17 -24.00
N LYS A 28 1.52 9.73 -24.24
CA LYS A 28 2.67 9.00 -24.76
C LYS A 28 3.78 8.96 -23.71
N LEU A 29 4.20 7.76 -23.37
CA LEU A 29 5.30 7.53 -22.43
C LEU A 29 6.63 7.39 -23.16
N GLY A 30 7.72 7.62 -22.46
CA GLY A 30 9.08 7.54 -23.01
C GLY A 30 9.52 6.14 -23.43
N ASN A 31 8.79 5.10 -23.02
CA ASN A 31 9.00 3.72 -23.48
C ASN A 31 8.28 3.42 -24.81
N GLY A 32 7.66 4.42 -25.45
CA GLY A 32 6.96 4.28 -26.71
C GLY A 32 5.50 3.82 -26.59
N THR A 33 4.98 3.55 -25.38
CA THR A 33 3.57 3.22 -25.22
C THR A 33 2.69 4.46 -25.36
N GLU A 34 1.55 4.29 -26.03
CA GLU A 34 0.57 5.35 -26.25
C GLU A 34 -0.80 4.90 -25.72
N THR A 35 -1.46 5.77 -24.97
CA THR A 35 -2.82 5.53 -24.47
C THR A 35 -3.74 6.61 -25.01
N THR A 36 -4.85 6.22 -25.61
CA THR A 36 -5.92 7.11 -26.03
C THR A 36 -7.18 6.86 -25.22
N TYR A 37 -7.92 7.94 -24.97
CA TYR A 37 -9.16 7.91 -24.20
C TYR A 37 -10.26 8.57 -25.01
N THR A 38 -11.41 7.94 -25.10
CA THR A 38 -12.60 8.46 -25.78
C THR A 38 -13.73 8.54 -24.76
N TYR A 39 -14.36 9.70 -24.71
CA TYR A 39 -15.46 10.00 -23.80
C TYR A 39 -16.78 10.14 -24.57
N ASP A 40 -17.91 9.81 -23.92
CA ASP A 40 -19.21 10.14 -24.51
C ASP A 40 -19.47 11.65 -24.43
N LYS A 41 -20.14 12.17 -25.46
CA LYS A 41 -20.33 13.61 -25.60
C LYS A 41 -21.41 14.21 -24.69
N GLN A 42 -22.25 13.38 -24.10
CA GLN A 42 -23.39 13.84 -23.29
C GLN A 42 -23.08 13.85 -21.81
N ARG A 43 -22.37 12.84 -21.33
CA ARG A 43 -22.09 12.62 -19.91
C ARG A 43 -20.60 12.61 -19.58
N GLU A 44 -19.77 12.77 -20.59
CA GLU A 44 -18.30 12.81 -20.45
C GLU A 44 -17.70 11.58 -19.77
N ARG A 45 -18.42 10.44 -19.87
CA ARG A 45 -17.95 9.16 -19.33
C ARG A 45 -16.95 8.51 -20.26
N LEU A 46 -15.93 7.86 -19.69
CA LEU A 46 -14.94 7.13 -20.44
C LEU A 46 -15.60 5.95 -21.21
N GLN A 47 -15.62 6.02 -22.52
CA GLN A 47 -16.17 4.96 -23.37
C GLN A 47 -15.11 3.94 -23.79
N VAL A 48 -13.93 4.43 -24.18
CA VAL A 48 -12.85 3.57 -24.67
C VAL A 48 -11.53 4.05 -24.13
N MET A 49 -10.72 3.12 -23.64
CA MET A 49 -9.32 3.32 -23.33
C MET A 49 -8.51 2.32 -24.17
N ASN A 50 -7.65 2.82 -25.04
CA ASN A 50 -6.82 2.01 -25.91
C ASN A 50 -5.34 2.23 -25.60
N LEU A 51 -4.61 1.17 -25.31
CA LEU A 51 -3.17 1.15 -25.08
C LEU A 51 -2.49 0.45 -26.25
N THR A 52 -1.54 1.15 -26.88
CA THR A 52 -0.68 0.59 -27.93
C THR A 52 0.77 0.53 -27.48
N ALA A 53 1.48 -0.46 -27.94
CA ALA A 53 2.91 -0.60 -27.80
C ALA A 53 3.49 -1.13 -29.12
N ASP A 54 4.57 -0.54 -29.62
CA ASP A 54 5.18 -0.89 -30.90
C ASP A 54 4.16 -0.93 -32.08
N GLY A 55 3.21 0.01 -32.08
CA GLY A 55 2.16 0.10 -33.09
C GLY A 55 1.06 -0.97 -33.02
N GLN A 56 1.09 -1.82 -32.00
CA GLN A 56 0.06 -2.85 -31.78
C GLN A 56 -0.82 -2.51 -30.58
N THR A 57 -2.13 -2.74 -30.72
CA THR A 57 -3.06 -2.64 -29.60
C THR A 57 -2.81 -3.76 -28.58
N VAL A 58 -2.41 -3.38 -27.38
CA VAL A 58 -2.15 -4.29 -26.26
C VAL A 58 -3.40 -4.48 -25.42
N MET A 59 -4.18 -3.41 -25.26
CA MET A 59 -5.40 -3.40 -24.48
C MET A 59 -6.38 -2.38 -25.08
N GLU A 60 -7.62 -2.78 -25.23
CA GLU A 60 -8.71 -1.88 -25.64
C GLU A 60 -9.90 -2.16 -24.75
N ASN A 61 -10.07 -1.37 -23.71
CA ASN A 61 -11.19 -1.46 -22.79
C ASN A 61 -12.34 -0.59 -23.29
N LYS A 62 -13.50 -1.22 -23.48
CA LYS A 62 -14.78 -0.57 -23.78
C LYS A 62 -15.70 -0.68 -22.59
N TYR A 63 -16.24 0.44 -22.17
CA TYR A 63 -17.07 0.57 -20.96
C TYR A 63 -18.54 0.73 -21.33
N ARG A 64 -19.41 0.05 -20.60
CA ARG A 64 -20.86 0.25 -20.66
C ARG A 64 -21.35 0.72 -19.30
N TYR A 65 -22.31 1.62 -19.33
CA TYR A 65 -22.87 2.24 -18.13
C TYR A 65 -24.40 2.11 -18.11
N ASP A 66 -24.98 2.17 -16.92
CA ASP A 66 -26.39 2.39 -16.73
C ASP A 66 -26.76 3.88 -16.75
N ALA A 67 -28.03 4.18 -16.44
CA ALA A 67 -28.53 5.55 -16.43
C ALA A 67 -27.96 6.41 -15.27
N VAL A 68 -27.43 5.80 -14.25
CA VAL A 68 -26.87 6.47 -13.05
C VAL A 68 -25.34 6.32 -12.95
N ASP A 69 -24.70 6.01 -14.07
CA ASP A 69 -23.25 5.95 -14.26
C ASP A 69 -22.52 4.77 -13.58
N ASN A 70 -23.25 3.74 -13.15
CA ASN A 70 -22.62 2.50 -12.76
C ASN A 70 -22.05 1.78 -13.99
N ILE A 71 -20.87 1.19 -13.85
CA ILE A 71 -20.23 0.41 -14.92
C ILE A 71 -20.93 -0.95 -15.02
N LEU A 72 -21.68 -1.20 -16.09
CA LEU A 72 -22.35 -2.47 -16.35
C LEU A 72 -21.43 -3.51 -16.99
N GLY A 73 -20.33 -3.08 -17.58
CA GLY A 73 -19.39 -4.02 -18.18
C GLY A 73 -18.17 -3.36 -18.77
N ILE A 74 -17.13 -4.16 -18.84
CA ILE A 74 -15.84 -3.81 -19.48
C ILE A 74 -15.47 -4.95 -20.42
N THR A 75 -15.20 -4.63 -21.68
CA THR A 75 -14.73 -5.61 -22.66
C THR A 75 -13.38 -5.19 -23.22
N ASN A 76 -12.45 -6.14 -23.29
CA ASN A 76 -11.17 -5.99 -23.98
C ASN A 76 -11.12 -6.96 -25.15
N ALA A 77 -11.13 -6.44 -26.38
CA ALA A 77 -11.07 -7.22 -27.61
C ALA A 77 -9.63 -7.43 -28.11
N ALA A 78 -8.66 -6.73 -27.55
CA ALA A 78 -7.27 -6.82 -27.96
C ALA A 78 -6.71 -8.22 -27.73
N ASN A 79 -5.98 -8.73 -28.73
CA ASN A 79 -5.30 -10.02 -28.65
C ASN A 79 -3.90 -9.87 -29.25
N PRO A 80 -2.96 -9.23 -28.53
CA PRO A 80 -1.60 -9.02 -29.01
C PRO A 80 -0.91 -10.38 -29.20
N THR A 81 -0.52 -10.69 -30.45
CA THR A 81 0.03 -11.99 -30.80
C THR A 81 1.54 -12.11 -30.65
N SER A 82 2.26 -10.98 -30.55
CA SER A 82 3.72 -10.99 -30.49
C SER A 82 4.31 -9.82 -29.73
N LEU A 83 4.24 -9.84 -28.41
CA LEU A 83 5.05 -8.95 -27.58
C LEU A 83 6.34 -9.65 -27.15
N THR A 84 7.11 -10.13 -28.13
CA THR A 84 8.38 -10.83 -27.90
C THR A 84 9.47 -9.95 -27.29
N LYS A 85 9.37 -8.62 -27.43
CA LYS A 85 10.35 -7.66 -26.91
C LYS A 85 10.18 -7.35 -25.41
N LEU A 86 9.01 -7.58 -24.85
CA LEU A 86 8.76 -7.38 -23.42
C LEU A 86 8.93 -8.70 -22.66
N ASN A 87 10.18 -9.15 -22.50
CA ASN A 87 10.56 -10.32 -21.68
C ASN A 87 9.76 -11.61 -21.94
N LYS A 88 9.36 -11.85 -23.19
CA LYS A 88 8.53 -12.99 -23.60
C LYS A 88 7.17 -13.08 -22.87
N ALA A 89 6.74 -12.03 -22.18
CA ALA A 89 5.45 -11.99 -21.54
C ALA A 89 4.36 -11.85 -22.61
N LYS A 90 3.40 -12.76 -22.60
CA LYS A 90 2.16 -12.64 -23.37
C LYS A 90 1.25 -11.66 -22.64
N LEU A 91 1.40 -10.37 -22.91
CA LEU A 91 0.58 -9.33 -22.32
C LEU A 91 -0.75 -9.21 -23.07
N GLY A 92 -1.79 -8.91 -22.31
CA GLY A 92 -3.12 -8.70 -22.83
C GLY A 92 -3.84 -10.00 -23.18
N GLY A 93 -4.95 -9.85 -23.82
CA GLY A 93 -5.84 -10.92 -24.22
C GLY A 93 -7.29 -10.50 -24.09
N ARG A 94 -8.15 -11.17 -24.85
CA ARG A 94 -9.58 -10.92 -24.79
C ARG A 94 -10.13 -11.22 -23.41
N SER A 95 -10.90 -10.28 -22.87
CA SER A 95 -11.60 -10.45 -21.62
C SER A 95 -12.94 -9.69 -21.66
N SER A 96 -13.87 -10.14 -20.85
CA SER A 96 -15.15 -9.47 -20.65
C SER A 96 -15.52 -9.55 -19.18
N HIS A 97 -16.09 -8.47 -18.66
CA HIS A 97 -16.59 -8.38 -17.31
C HIS A 97 -18.00 -7.77 -17.36
N THR A 98 -18.89 -8.27 -16.54
CA THR A 98 -20.22 -7.69 -16.33
C THR A 98 -20.49 -7.49 -14.87
N TYR A 99 -21.27 -6.46 -14.56
CA TYR A 99 -21.56 -6.02 -13.20
C TYR A 99 -23.05 -5.72 -13.07
N GLU A 100 -23.62 -6.10 -11.92
CA GLU A 100 -24.98 -5.82 -11.55
C GLU A 100 -25.03 -5.14 -10.20
N TYR A 101 -25.94 -4.20 -10.08
CA TYR A 101 -26.09 -3.36 -8.89
C TYR A 101 -27.50 -3.45 -8.37
N ASP A 102 -27.66 -3.23 -7.07
CA ASP A 102 -28.99 -3.09 -6.47
C ASP A 102 -29.50 -1.63 -6.57
N GLU A 103 -30.67 -1.37 -6.01
CA GLU A 103 -31.32 -0.07 -6.02
C GLU A 103 -30.53 1.02 -5.27
N LEU A 104 -29.57 0.65 -4.43
CA LEU A 104 -28.68 1.56 -3.72
C LEU A 104 -27.29 1.70 -4.40
N ASN A 105 -27.17 1.25 -5.65
CA ASN A 105 -25.92 1.26 -6.44
C ASN A 105 -24.79 0.44 -5.81
N ARG A 106 -25.13 -0.60 -5.01
CA ARG A 106 -24.13 -1.52 -4.46
C ARG A 106 -23.93 -2.68 -5.40
N LEU A 107 -22.69 -3.07 -5.62
CA LEU A 107 -22.33 -4.20 -6.49
C LEU A 107 -22.79 -5.53 -5.86
N ILE A 108 -23.78 -6.16 -6.47
CA ILE A 108 -24.34 -7.44 -6.00
C ILE A 108 -23.85 -8.64 -6.80
N HIS A 109 -23.47 -8.44 -8.05
CA HIS A 109 -22.98 -9.52 -8.91
C HIS A 109 -21.89 -9.00 -9.84
N ALA A 110 -20.84 -9.79 -10.01
CA ALA A 110 -19.81 -9.56 -10.99
C ALA A 110 -19.36 -10.88 -11.60
N ASN A 111 -19.26 -10.94 -12.90
CA ASN A 111 -18.66 -12.08 -13.58
C ASN A 111 -17.65 -11.62 -14.63
N GLY A 112 -16.70 -12.48 -14.92
CA GLY A 112 -15.72 -12.20 -15.92
C GLY A 112 -15.19 -13.45 -16.58
N LYS A 113 -14.77 -13.29 -17.83
CA LYS A 113 -14.20 -14.35 -18.64
C LYS A 113 -12.99 -13.87 -19.41
N ALA A 114 -11.94 -14.66 -19.38
CA ALA A 114 -10.74 -14.52 -20.19
C ALA A 114 -10.43 -15.87 -20.87
N LYS A 115 -9.35 -15.94 -21.63
CA LYS A 115 -9.00 -17.16 -22.41
C LYS A 115 -8.87 -18.42 -21.53
N ARG A 116 -8.37 -18.28 -20.30
CA ARG A 116 -8.01 -19.42 -19.43
C ARG A 116 -8.63 -19.35 -18.04
N ALA A 117 -9.47 -18.39 -17.79
CA ALA A 117 -10.08 -18.22 -16.48
C ALA A 117 -11.43 -17.54 -16.60
N SER A 118 -12.32 -17.88 -15.71
CA SER A 118 -13.57 -17.16 -15.47
C SER A 118 -13.79 -17.03 -13.97
N TYR A 119 -14.56 -16.03 -13.58
CA TYR A 119 -15.04 -15.89 -12.22
C TYR A 119 -16.51 -15.49 -12.20
N ASP A 120 -17.16 -15.87 -11.15
CA ASP A 120 -18.50 -15.44 -10.78
C ASP A 120 -18.49 -15.04 -9.31
N MET A 121 -18.91 -13.82 -9.00
CA MET A 121 -18.91 -13.24 -7.65
C MET A 121 -20.27 -12.67 -7.32
N VAL A 122 -20.82 -13.06 -6.17
CA VAL A 122 -22.09 -12.57 -5.65
C VAL A 122 -21.86 -11.96 -4.27
N MET A 123 -22.49 -10.82 -4.03
CA MET A 123 -22.50 -10.14 -2.72
C MET A 123 -23.93 -9.89 -2.26
N SER A 124 -24.14 -9.95 -0.96
CA SER A 124 -25.37 -9.50 -0.31
C SER A 124 -25.05 -8.52 0.80
N PHE A 125 -25.99 -7.62 1.08
CA PHE A 125 -25.84 -6.52 2.03
C PHE A 125 -27.01 -6.46 3.00
N GLY A 126 -26.76 -5.97 4.20
CA GLY A 126 -27.76 -5.67 5.19
C GLY A 126 -28.34 -4.26 5.03
N ARG A 127 -29.15 -3.87 6.00
CA ARG A 127 -29.90 -2.60 5.97
C ARG A 127 -29.01 -1.36 6.11
N MET A 128 -27.86 -1.48 6.78
CA MET A 128 -26.86 -0.42 6.93
C MET A 128 -25.78 -0.46 5.84
N SER A 129 -26.02 -1.21 4.76
CA SER A 129 -25.08 -1.45 3.66
C SER A 129 -23.83 -2.24 4.08
N GLU A 130 -23.88 -2.90 5.22
CA GLU A 130 -22.84 -3.83 5.64
C GLU A 130 -22.89 -5.11 4.78
N PRO A 131 -21.75 -5.65 4.32
CA PRO A 131 -21.70 -6.91 3.61
C PRO A 131 -22.19 -8.08 4.49
N LEU A 132 -23.06 -8.92 3.99
CA LEU A 132 -23.50 -10.14 4.68
C LEU A 132 -22.81 -11.38 4.12
N THR A 133 -22.66 -11.43 2.80
CA THR A 133 -21.95 -12.52 2.12
C THR A 133 -21.15 -11.99 0.95
N LYS A 134 -20.02 -12.63 0.68
CA LYS A 134 -19.24 -12.46 -0.55
C LYS A 134 -18.75 -13.82 -0.99
N VAL A 135 -19.29 -14.30 -2.10
CA VAL A 135 -18.96 -15.62 -2.66
C VAL A 135 -18.35 -15.44 -4.04
N GLN A 136 -17.18 -16.00 -4.25
CA GLN A 136 -16.54 -16.02 -5.56
C GLN A 136 -16.17 -17.44 -5.96
N LYS A 137 -16.57 -17.82 -7.16
CA LYS A 137 -16.13 -19.05 -7.81
C LYS A 137 -15.20 -18.66 -8.95
N VAL A 138 -14.01 -19.24 -8.96
CA VAL A 138 -13.02 -19.03 -10.02
C VAL A 138 -12.78 -20.37 -10.70
N ASP A 139 -12.94 -20.37 -12.02
CA ASP A 139 -12.55 -21.47 -12.89
C ASP A 139 -11.28 -21.05 -13.64
N SER A 140 -10.18 -21.73 -13.38
CA SER A 140 -8.87 -21.41 -13.93
C SER A 140 -8.01 -22.67 -14.00
N THR A 141 -7.23 -22.76 -15.07
CA THR A 141 -6.28 -23.88 -15.28
C THR A 141 -5.01 -23.75 -14.45
N THR A 142 -4.73 -22.62 -13.83
CA THR A 142 -3.47 -22.34 -13.15
C THR A 142 -3.60 -22.13 -11.64
N THR A 143 -4.58 -21.34 -11.19
CA THR A 143 -4.78 -21.05 -9.76
C THR A 143 -6.24 -20.72 -9.52
N ALA A 144 -6.93 -21.53 -8.79
CA ALA A 144 -8.28 -21.23 -8.33
C ALA A 144 -8.21 -20.39 -7.05
N LYS A 145 -8.85 -19.23 -7.05
CA LYS A 145 -9.04 -18.39 -5.87
C LYS A 145 -10.53 -18.22 -5.61
N SER A 146 -11.19 -19.33 -5.34
CA SER A 146 -12.58 -19.32 -4.92
C SER A 146 -12.65 -19.09 -3.42
N TYR A 147 -13.65 -18.35 -2.98
CA TYR A 147 -13.92 -18.12 -1.57
C TYR A 147 -15.43 -18.00 -1.32
N ASN A 148 -15.79 -18.27 -0.09
CA ASN A 148 -17.16 -18.12 0.40
C ASN A 148 -17.10 -17.45 1.76
N PHE A 149 -17.30 -16.14 1.80
CA PHE A 149 -17.23 -15.34 3.01
C PHE A 149 -18.64 -15.03 3.51
N ALA A 150 -18.94 -15.47 4.72
CA ALA A 150 -20.04 -14.97 5.52
C ALA A 150 -19.48 -13.97 6.54
N TYR A 151 -20.20 -12.88 6.75
CA TYR A 151 -19.85 -11.79 7.67
C TYR A 151 -20.71 -11.88 8.90
N LYS A 152 -20.14 -11.69 10.09
CA LYS A 152 -20.86 -11.55 11.34
C LYS A 152 -20.59 -10.20 11.99
N TYR A 153 -21.58 -9.65 12.68
CA TYR A 153 -21.55 -8.35 13.34
C TYR A 153 -22.11 -8.52 14.75
N GLU A 154 -21.25 -8.90 15.69
CA GLU A 154 -21.66 -9.27 17.05
C GLU A 154 -21.23 -8.19 18.07
N ASP A 155 -20.48 -7.16 17.65
CA ASP A 155 -20.09 -6.04 18.49
C ASP A 155 -21.12 -4.93 18.43
N SER A 156 -21.90 -4.77 19.51
CA SER A 156 -22.91 -3.73 19.62
C SER A 156 -22.35 -2.31 19.66
N ASN A 157 -21.07 -2.14 20.02
CA ASN A 157 -20.39 -0.84 20.01
C ASN A 157 -19.97 -0.43 18.59
N HIS A 158 -19.74 -1.43 17.72
CA HIS A 158 -19.33 -1.22 16.33
C HIS A 158 -20.21 -2.04 15.37
N PRO A 159 -21.48 -1.67 15.22
CA PRO A 159 -22.50 -2.53 14.57
C PRO A 159 -22.26 -2.76 13.07
N THR A 160 -21.39 -1.97 12.44
CA THR A 160 -21.00 -2.12 11.03
C THR A 160 -19.60 -2.68 10.83
N ALA A 161 -18.86 -2.94 11.92
CA ALA A 161 -17.55 -3.56 11.88
C ALA A 161 -17.70 -5.09 12.03
N PRO A 162 -17.26 -5.89 11.06
CA PRO A 162 -17.45 -7.34 11.11
C PRO A 162 -16.59 -7.97 12.20
N THR A 163 -17.20 -8.77 13.07
CA THR A 163 -16.46 -9.58 14.06
C THR A 163 -15.92 -10.86 13.46
N GLN A 164 -16.50 -11.31 12.32
CA GLN A 164 -15.99 -12.46 11.58
C GLN A 164 -16.21 -12.28 10.08
N ILE A 165 -15.21 -12.64 9.29
CA ILE A 165 -15.28 -12.76 7.82
C ILE A 165 -14.69 -14.10 7.42
N GLY A 166 -15.56 -15.06 7.05
CA GLY A 166 -15.10 -16.42 6.79
C GLY A 166 -14.40 -17.02 8.01
N HIS A 167 -13.12 -17.32 7.89
CA HIS A 167 -12.26 -17.85 8.96
C HIS A 167 -11.53 -16.78 9.77
N ASP A 168 -11.62 -15.51 9.37
CA ASP A 168 -10.97 -14.40 10.07
C ASP A 168 -11.89 -13.83 11.15
N HIS A 169 -11.40 -13.77 12.38
CA HIS A 169 -12.06 -13.19 13.54
C HIS A 169 -11.39 -11.88 13.93
N TYR A 170 -12.17 -10.86 14.18
CA TYR A 170 -11.73 -9.48 14.41
C TYR A 170 -12.10 -9.00 15.81
N THR A 171 -11.19 -8.30 16.46
CA THR A 171 -11.46 -7.48 17.65
C THR A 171 -11.08 -6.03 17.37
N TYR A 172 -11.76 -5.11 18.05
CA TYR A 172 -11.62 -3.67 17.83
C TYR A 172 -11.34 -2.95 19.14
N ASP A 173 -10.66 -1.82 19.06
CA ASP A 173 -10.57 -0.87 20.17
C ASP A 173 -11.85 -0.01 20.27
N ALA A 174 -11.90 0.88 21.27
CA ALA A 174 -13.05 1.77 21.47
C ALA A 174 -13.29 2.76 20.33
N ASN A 175 -12.28 3.02 19.50
CA ASN A 175 -12.36 3.89 18.33
C ASN A 175 -12.79 3.16 17.06
N GLY A 176 -12.95 1.82 17.13
CA GLY A 176 -13.29 0.98 15.99
C GLY A 176 -12.09 0.54 15.15
N ASN A 177 -10.87 0.75 15.62
CA ASN A 177 -9.69 0.24 14.94
C ASN A 177 -9.53 -1.27 15.21
N PRO A 178 -9.24 -2.10 14.18
CA PRO A 178 -8.97 -3.51 14.42
C PRO A 178 -7.66 -3.69 15.20
N THR A 179 -7.70 -4.42 16.29
CA THR A 179 -6.52 -4.68 17.15
C THR A 179 -5.96 -6.08 16.97
N LEU A 180 -6.84 -7.03 16.68
CA LEU A 180 -6.45 -8.41 16.48
C LEU A 180 -7.27 -9.04 15.35
N VAL A 181 -6.60 -9.80 14.50
CA VAL A 181 -7.24 -10.71 13.53
C VAL A 181 -6.64 -12.08 13.71
N THR A 182 -7.48 -13.07 13.97
CA THR A 182 -7.08 -14.48 14.03
C THR A 182 -7.77 -15.26 12.94
N ASN A 183 -7.04 -16.14 12.26
CA ASN A 183 -7.60 -17.07 11.30
C ASN A 183 -7.62 -18.47 11.89
N ASP A 184 -8.81 -19.05 12.06
CA ASP A 184 -9.01 -20.35 12.69
C ASP A 184 -8.66 -21.54 11.78
N SER A 185 -8.65 -21.35 10.47
CA SER A 185 -8.26 -22.36 9.48
C SER A 185 -6.74 -22.42 9.24
N ALA A 186 -6.12 -21.25 9.11
CA ALA A 186 -4.68 -21.14 8.85
C ALA A 186 -3.83 -21.05 10.12
N ASN A 187 -4.46 -20.93 11.29
CA ASN A 187 -3.82 -20.69 12.58
C ASN A 187 -2.83 -19.52 12.53
N THR A 188 -3.28 -18.41 11.97
CA THR A 188 -2.47 -17.20 11.83
C THR A 188 -3.03 -16.08 12.70
N THR A 189 -2.15 -15.19 13.11
CA THR A 189 -2.49 -14.07 13.99
C THR A 189 -1.88 -12.79 13.46
N ARG A 190 -2.68 -11.72 13.45
CA ARG A 190 -2.25 -10.37 13.14
C ARG A 190 -2.66 -9.44 14.27
N GLU A 191 -1.69 -8.76 14.85
CA GLU A 191 -1.87 -7.77 15.91
C GLU A 191 -1.57 -6.37 15.38
N MET A 192 -2.39 -5.40 15.77
CA MET A 192 -2.30 -4.02 15.31
C MET A 192 -2.40 -3.08 16.51
N TYR A 193 -1.46 -2.13 16.57
CA TYR A 193 -1.36 -1.13 17.64
C TYR A 193 -1.50 0.26 17.02
N TRP A 194 -2.36 1.05 17.58
CA TRP A 194 -2.78 2.36 17.08
C TRP A 194 -2.41 3.47 18.07
N ASP A 195 -2.15 4.66 17.55
CA ASP A 195 -1.99 5.85 18.40
C ASP A 195 -3.34 6.55 18.63
N GLU A 196 -3.31 7.65 19.40
CA GLU A 196 -4.48 8.44 19.75
C GLU A 196 -5.13 9.13 18.56
N ASP A 197 -4.39 9.28 17.45
CA ASP A 197 -4.88 9.84 16.20
C ASP A 197 -5.39 8.75 15.22
N ASN A 198 -5.58 7.52 15.72
CA ASN A 198 -5.99 6.34 14.93
C ASN A 198 -5.02 6.00 13.78
N ARG A 199 -3.72 6.23 13.96
CA ARG A 199 -2.69 5.84 13.02
C ARG A 199 -2.05 4.54 13.45
N LEU A 200 -1.89 3.60 12.52
CA LEU A 200 -1.28 2.31 12.78
C LEU A 200 0.21 2.47 13.10
N MET A 201 0.60 2.18 14.33
CA MET A 201 1.98 2.30 14.79
C MET A 201 2.77 1.01 14.63
N VAL A 202 2.17 -0.12 14.95
CA VAL A 202 2.82 -1.43 14.87
C VAL A 202 1.86 -2.45 14.27
N LEU A 203 2.39 -3.26 13.37
CA LEU A 203 1.72 -4.43 12.79
C LEU A 203 2.60 -5.65 13.02
N SER A 204 2.09 -6.63 13.74
CA SER A 204 2.69 -7.96 13.85
C SER A 204 1.85 -8.95 13.07
N ASP A 205 2.42 -9.60 12.07
CA ASP A 205 1.76 -10.56 11.19
C ASP A 205 2.51 -11.89 11.26
N ASN A 206 2.00 -12.83 12.05
CA ASN A 206 2.64 -14.12 12.32
C ASN A 206 4.10 -13.98 12.78
N GLY A 207 4.34 -13.06 13.71
CA GLY A 207 5.67 -12.79 14.27
C GLY A 207 6.58 -11.91 13.39
N LYS A 208 6.13 -11.53 12.19
CA LYS A 208 6.81 -10.53 11.37
C LYS A 208 6.28 -9.15 11.72
N THR A 209 7.10 -8.36 12.36
CA THR A 209 6.68 -7.07 12.91
C THR A 209 7.20 -5.91 12.07
N SER A 210 6.33 -4.94 11.84
CA SER A 210 6.62 -3.68 11.17
C SER A 210 6.18 -2.52 12.07
N ARG A 211 6.98 -1.48 12.13
CA ARG A 211 6.67 -0.21 12.78
C ARG A 211 6.51 0.90 11.75
N TYR A 212 5.60 1.80 12.02
CA TYR A 212 5.32 2.96 11.18
C TYR A 212 5.55 4.23 11.96
N THR A 213 6.24 5.19 11.35
CA THR A 213 6.51 6.51 11.94
C THR A 213 5.85 7.57 11.07
N TYR A 214 5.22 8.53 11.70
CA TYR A 214 4.47 9.60 11.04
C TYR A 214 5.05 10.97 11.39
N ASN A 215 4.91 11.92 10.48
CA ASN A 215 5.21 13.32 10.75
C ASN A 215 3.99 14.01 11.42
N ALA A 216 4.15 15.28 11.78
CA ALA A 216 3.08 16.06 12.40
C ALA A 216 1.83 16.24 11.51
N ALA A 217 1.98 16.09 10.20
CA ALA A 217 0.86 16.13 9.25
C ALA A 217 0.13 14.78 9.11
N GLY A 218 0.55 13.74 9.85
CA GLY A 218 -0.02 12.40 9.76
C GLY A 218 0.46 11.59 8.54
N GLU A 219 1.46 12.07 7.80
CA GLU A 219 2.04 11.34 6.69
C GLU A 219 3.07 10.33 7.20
N ARG A 220 3.02 9.10 6.70
CA ARG A 220 4.00 8.08 7.06
C ARG A 220 5.36 8.39 6.44
N ILE A 221 6.35 8.67 7.27
CA ILE A 221 7.72 9.00 6.85
C ILE A 221 8.67 7.81 6.90
N MET A 222 8.36 6.79 7.69
CA MET A 222 9.20 5.59 7.79
C MET A 222 8.35 4.34 8.03
N LYS A 223 8.82 3.24 7.45
CA LYS A 223 8.44 1.87 7.82
C LYS A 223 9.72 1.13 8.19
N SER A 224 9.79 0.62 9.38
CA SER A 224 10.89 -0.23 9.86
C SER A 224 10.40 -1.64 10.16
N TYR A 225 11.33 -2.58 10.26
CA TYR A 225 11.05 -3.97 10.57
C TYR A 225 11.84 -4.37 11.80
N GLY A 226 11.27 -5.26 12.61
CA GLY A 226 11.91 -5.69 13.83
C GLY A 226 11.18 -6.83 14.50
N THR A 227 11.53 -7.07 15.74
CA THR A 227 10.84 -7.97 16.65
C THR A 227 10.14 -7.15 17.73
N MET A 228 9.04 -7.69 18.23
CA MET A 228 8.25 -7.07 19.27
C MET A 228 8.26 -8.01 20.49
N GLU A 229 8.50 -7.43 21.66
CA GLU A 229 8.46 -8.14 22.93
C GLU A 229 7.51 -7.43 23.90
N GLY A 230 6.69 -8.21 24.59
CA GLY A 230 5.86 -7.69 25.67
C GLY A 230 6.71 -7.39 26.90
N VAL A 231 6.53 -6.23 27.47
CA VAL A 231 7.14 -5.84 28.75
C VAL A 231 6.17 -6.17 29.87
N TYR A 232 6.63 -6.96 30.83
CA TYR A 232 5.83 -7.37 32.00
C TYR A 232 6.54 -6.97 33.28
N ILE A 233 5.80 -6.38 34.22
CA ILE A 233 6.28 -6.12 35.57
C ILE A 233 5.37 -6.90 36.54
N ASN A 234 5.96 -7.79 37.33
CA ASN A 234 5.22 -8.65 38.26
C ASN A 234 4.09 -9.46 37.57
N GLY A 235 4.31 -9.86 36.34
CA GLY A 235 3.31 -10.59 35.54
C GLY A 235 2.21 -9.74 34.89
N ALA A 236 2.16 -8.44 35.18
CA ALA A 236 1.22 -7.52 34.55
C ALA A 236 1.86 -6.90 33.29
N PRO A 237 1.14 -6.83 32.15
CA PRO A 237 1.65 -6.20 30.93
C PRO A 237 1.82 -4.69 31.17
N GLN A 238 2.99 -4.17 30.80
CA GLN A 238 3.35 -2.75 30.95
C GLN A 238 3.52 -2.04 29.61
N GLY A 239 3.62 -2.78 28.54
CA GLY A 239 3.81 -2.21 27.22
C GLY A 239 4.49 -3.17 26.26
N ILE A 240 5.00 -2.61 25.18
CA ILE A 240 5.66 -3.35 24.11
C ILE A 240 6.98 -2.66 23.79
N THR A 241 8.03 -3.45 23.73
CA THR A 241 9.32 -3.01 23.21
C THR A 241 9.48 -3.48 21.77
N PHE A 242 9.91 -2.59 20.90
CA PHE A 242 10.18 -2.89 19.49
C PHE A 242 11.68 -2.78 19.21
N HIS A 243 12.28 -3.90 18.82
CA HIS A 243 13.70 -3.98 18.44
C HIS A 243 13.82 -3.88 16.92
N GLU A 244 14.25 -2.71 16.45
CA GLU A 244 14.39 -2.47 15.01
C GLU A 244 15.59 -3.22 14.42
N THR A 245 15.39 -3.74 13.22
CA THR A 245 16.47 -4.28 12.38
C THR A 245 16.98 -3.19 11.44
N ASP A 246 18.08 -3.48 10.75
CA ASP A 246 18.62 -2.60 9.68
C ASP A 246 17.69 -2.44 8.46
N ASN A 247 16.55 -3.10 8.43
CA ASN A 247 15.62 -3.04 7.31
C ASN A 247 14.58 -1.95 7.55
N PHE A 248 14.60 -0.95 6.70
CA PHE A 248 13.66 0.17 6.74
C PHE A 248 13.30 0.65 5.34
N THR A 249 12.24 1.41 5.24
CA THR A 249 11.90 2.23 4.08
C THR A 249 11.57 3.63 4.58
N LEU A 250 12.35 4.61 4.13
CA LEU A 250 12.08 6.04 4.34
C LEU A 250 11.26 6.59 3.19
N TYR A 251 10.39 7.52 3.49
CA TYR A 251 9.58 8.28 2.54
C TYR A 251 9.86 9.79 2.71
N PRO A 252 11.03 10.28 2.25
CA PRO A 252 11.42 11.68 2.46
C PRO A 252 10.51 12.67 1.77
N ALA A 253 9.89 12.25 0.68
CA ALA A 253 8.90 13.00 -0.08
C ALA A 253 8.05 12.02 -0.91
N SER A 254 6.89 12.46 -1.38
CA SER A 254 6.00 11.65 -2.24
C SER A 254 6.68 11.11 -3.51
N ILE A 255 7.70 11.82 -3.99
CA ILE A 255 8.47 11.46 -5.20
C ILE A 255 9.64 10.51 -4.93
N LEU A 256 9.92 10.15 -3.67
CA LEU A 256 11.11 9.38 -3.31
C LEU A 256 10.82 8.42 -2.16
N SER A 257 11.19 7.17 -2.34
CA SER A 257 11.33 6.21 -1.25
C SER A 257 12.73 5.60 -1.25
N VAL A 258 13.27 5.37 -0.05
CA VAL A 258 14.63 4.89 0.17
C VAL A 258 14.58 3.70 1.11
N ASN A 259 15.25 2.63 0.77
CA ASN A 259 15.54 1.52 1.66
C ASN A 259 17.01 1.13 1.58
N LYS A 260 17.46 0.21 2.42
CA LYS A 260 18.89 -0.08 2.67
C LYS A 260 19.78 -0.07 1.43
N ASN A 261 19.34 -0.67 0.33
CA ASN A 261 20.17 -0.87 -0.88
C ASN A 261 19.57 -0.26 -2.14
N ARG A 262 18.47 0.46 -2.03
CA ARG A 262 17.73 0.98 -3.18
C ARG A 262 17.06 2.29 -2.85
N PHE A 263 16.87 3.08 -3.88
CA PHE A 263 15.91 4.16 -3.87
C PHE A 263 14.94 4.00 -5.03
N THR A 264 13.76 4.56 -4.89
CA THR A 264 12.77 4.59 -5.95
C THR A 264 12.33 6.03 -6.14
N LYS A 265 12.57 6.56 -7.33
CA LYS A 265 12.00 7.83 -7.75
C LYS A 265 10.65 7.59 -8.38
N HIS A 266 9.66 8.34 -7.94
CA HIS A 266 8.30 8.28 -8.45
C HIS A 266 8.03 9.51 -9.31
N TYR A 267 7.35 9.30 -10.43
CA TYR A 267 7.02 10.34 -11.39
C TYR A 267 5.50 10.46 -11.48
N PHE A 268 5.01 11.69 -11.36
CA PHE A 268 3.59 11.97 -11.27
C PHE A 268 3.14 12.90 -12.42
N ILE A 269 1.88 12.77 -12.81
CA ILE A 269 1.11 13.74 -13.55
C ILE A 269 -0.06 14.12 -12.65
N GLY A 270 -0.07 15.36 -12.15
CA GLY A 270 -0.99 15.74 -11.08
C GLY A 270 -0.75 14.85 -9.85
N ASP A 271 -1.80 14.22 -9.36
CA ASP A 271 -1.82 13.29 -8.23
C ASP A 271 -1.53 11.82 -8.62
N LYS A 272 -1.50 11.51 -9.91
CA LYS A 272 -1.36 10.14 -10.41
C LYS A 272 0.09 9.76 -10.65
N ARG A 273 0.57 8.72 -9.97
CA ARG A 273 1.88 8.14 -10.22
C ARG A 273 1.86 7.34 -11.53
N ILE A 274 2.63 7.80 -12.52
CA ILE A 274 2.68 7.21 -13.86
C ILE A 274 3.87 6.28 -14.08
N ALA A 275 4.96 6.51 -13.36
CA ALA A 275 6.16 5.70 -13.47
C ALA A 275 6.95 5.71 -12.16
N SER A 276 7.79 4.70 -12.00
CA SER A 276 8.77 4.64 -10.93
C SER A 276 10.09 4.11 -11.49
N ARG A 277 11.19 4.68 -11.03
CA ARG A 277 12.53 4.24 -11.39
C ARG A 277 13.29 3.80 -10.16
N ILE A 278 13.72 2.56 -10.17
CA ILE A 278 14.54 2.00 -9.10
C ILE A 278 16.01 2.32 -9.40
N GLY A 279 16.70 2.85 -8.40
CA GLY A 279 18.14 2.98 -8.38
C GLY A 279 18.72 2.11 -7.28
N THR A 280 19.99 1.75 -7.43
CA THR A 280 20.74 1.01 -6.42
C THR A 280 21.74 1.93 -5.73
N GLY A 281 21.98 1.70 -4.44
CA GLY A 281 22.94 2.44 -3.64
C GLY A 281 23.03 1.80 -2.26
N LEU A 282 24.13 2.05 -1.57
CA LEU A 282 24.32 1.59 -0.19
C LEU A 282 23.76 2.64 0.76
N PHE A 283 22.47 2.58 1.03
CA PHE A 283 21.76 3.53 1.90
C PHE A 283 21.88 3.20 3.40
N ASN A 284 22.54 2.11 3.77
CA ASN A 284 23.07 1.94 5.12
C ASN A 284 24.08 3.05 5.49
N ASN A 285 24.53 3.81 4.50
CA ASN A 285 25.36 4.99 4.66
C ASN A 285 24.60 6.31 4.43
N VAL A 286 23.28 6.30 4.37
CA VAL A 286 22.44 7.51 4.21
C VAL A 286 22.69 8.51 5.34
N TYR A 287 23.08 8.02 6.50
CA TYR A 287 23.44 8.83 7.66
C TYR A 287 24.94 9.05 7.80
N GLY A 288 25.72 8.78 6.73
CA GLY A 288 27.11 9.13 6.59
C GLY A 288 28.09 8.28 7.40
N ARG A 289 28.82 7.41 6.74
CA ARG A 289 30.13 6.98 7.26
C ARG A 289 31.22 7.84 6.65
N ASN A 290 32.24 8.17 7.43
CA ASN A 290 33.44 8.85 6.94
C ASN A 290 33.93 8.25 5.62
N GLY A 291 34.09 9.07 4.58
CA GLY A 291 34.59 8.68 3.26
C GLY A 291 33.51 8.27 2.24
N SER A 292 32.22 8.37 2.56
CA SER A 292 31.13 8.10 1.63
C SER A 292 30.61 9.41 1.01
N TYR A 293 30.25 9.37 -0.28
CA TYR A 293 29.65 10.52 -0.99
C TYR A 293 28.24 10.92 -0.51
N VAL A 294 27.68 10.18 0.43
CA VAL A 294 26.36 10.42 1.01
C VAL A 294 26.52 10.82 2.48
N THR A 295 27.58 11.50 2.78
CA THR A 295 28.12 11.63 4.12
C THR A 295 27.42 12.59 5.05
N ALA A 296 26.61 13.49 4.52
CA ALA A 296 25.95 14.47 5.37
C ALA A 296 24.99 13.86 6.39
N GLY A 297 24.48 12.67 6.13
CA GLY A 297 23.49 12.06 6.97
C GLY A 297 24.00 11.30 8.18
N GLN A 298 24.92 10.35 8.02
CA GLN A 298 25.19 9.36 9.07
C GLN A 298 26.14 9.87 10.18
N GLN A 299 27.09 10.68 9.79
CA GLN A 299 27.99 11.31 10.77
C GLN A 299 27.22 12.35 11.58
N ASP A 300 26.40 13.16 10.92
CA ASP A 300 25.53 14.12 11.60
C ASP A 300 24.52 13.43 12.52
N TYR A 301 23.99 12.27 12.12
CA TYR A 301 23.08 11.51 12.94
C TYR A 301 23.80 10.89 14.14
N ALA A 302 24.95 10.27 13.94
CA ALA A 302 25.75 9.72 15.04
C ALA A 302 26.23 10.81 16.00
N GLU A 303 26.66 11.97 15.49
CA GLU A 303 26.99 13.12 16.31
C GLU A 303 25.79 13.69 17.06
N ARG A 304 24.62 13.79 16.41
CA ARG A 304 23.37 14.21 17.06
C ARG A 304 22.95 13.24 18.13
N MET A 305 22.99 11.94 17.86
CA MET A 305 22.65 10.92 18.84
C MET A 305 23.59 10.96 20.04
N ASN A 306 24.91 11.13 19.80
CA ASN A 306 25.87 11.32 20.88
C ASN A 306 25.62 12.60 21.68
N GLN A 307 25.26 13.69 21.02
CA GLN A 307 24.89 14.95 21.69
C GLN A 307 23.62 14.80 22.52
N ILE A 308 22.61 14.14 21.98
CA ILE A 308 21.36 13.84 22.70
C ILE A 308 21.66 12.95 23.89
N GLN A 309 22.45 11.91 23.71
CA GLN A 309 22.87 11.01 24.79
C GLN A 309 23.60 11.78 25.90
N THR A 310 24.57 12.60 25.53
CA THR A 310 25.33 13.42 26.49
C THR A 310 24.42 14.41 27.24
N GLN A 311 23.52 15.07 26.54
CA GLN A 311 22.56 15.98 27.16
C GLN A 311 21.61 15.26 28.11
N LYS A 312 21.18 14.08 27.75
CA LYS A 312 20.31 13.23 28.53
C LYS A 312 21.00 12.72 29.79
N GLU A 313 22.23 12.26 29.67
CA GLU A 313 23.04 11.87 30.83
C GLU A 313 23.28 13.04 31.79
N ALA A 314 23.58 14.22 31.23
CA ALA A 314 23.75 15.44 32.03
C ALA A 314 22.44 15.81 32.74
N TYR A 315 21.29 15.67 32.09
CA TYR A 315 19.98 15.90 32.67
C TYR A 315 19.68 14.90 33.80
N TYR A 316 19.90 13.60 33.55
CA TYR A 316 19.66 12.57 34.56
C TYR A 316 20.56 12.74 35.79
N LYS A 317 21.81 13.10 35.56
CA LYS A 317 22.73 13.44 36.63
C LYS A 317 22.23 14.64 37.44
N LYS A 318 21.67 15.66 36.79
CA LYS A 318 21.12 16.85 37.42
C LYS A 318 19.87 16.53 38.27
N VAL A 319 19.03 15.62 37.81
CA VAL A 319 17.81 15.20 38.52
C VAL A 319 18.02 14.03 39.48
N GLY A 320 19.26 13.55 39.63
CA GLY A 320 19.62 12.48 40.57
C GLY A 320 19.24 11.07 40.13
N VAL A 321 18.99 10.86 38.84
CA VAL A 321 18.72 9.54 38.24
C VAL A 321 20.06 8.90 37.88
N ALA A 322 20.31 7.69 38.40
CA ALA A 322 21.55 6.97 38.04
C ALA A 322 21.56 6.52 36.56
N PRO A 323 22.71 6.61 35.88
CA PRO A 323 22.85 6.08 34.53
C PRO A 323 22.49 4.58 34.47
N GLY A 324 21.74 4.18 33.46
CA GLY A 324 21.35 2.78 33.26
C GLY A 324 20.14 2.31 34.08
N VAL A 325 19.48 3.20 34.80
CA VAL A 325 18.21 2.86 35.41
C VAL A 325 17.12 2.82 34.33
N PRO A 326 16.31 1.77 34.30
CA PRO A 326 15.15 1.70 33.45
C PRO A 326 14.24 2.91 33.62
N THR A 327 13.91 3.57 32.52
CA THR A 327 12.98 4.69 32.53
C THR A 327 11.76 4.34 31.70
N GLU A 328 10.66 5.03 31.92
CA GLU A 328 9.45 4.88 31.10
C GLU A 328 9.70 5.08 29.62
N LYS A 329 10.70 5.87 29.25
CA LYS A 329 11.09 6.06 27.86
C LYS A 329 11.51 4.78 27.16
N GLY A 330 12.24 3.90 27.85
CA GLY A 330 12.55 2.58 27.29
C GLY A 330 11.33 1.75 27.03
N ALA A 331 10.32 1.84 27.88
CA ALA A 331 9.05 1.16 27.66
C ALA A 331 8.30 1.67 26.42
N TYR A 332 8.56 2.89 26.00
CA TYR A 332 7.99 3.47 24.76
C TYR A 332 8.91 3.33 23.54
N GLY A 333 9.88 2.43 23.59
CA GLY A 333 10.80 2.18 22.48
C GLY A 333 11.85 3.26 22.29
N ASP A 334 12.23 3.96 23.34
CA ASP A 334 13.37 4.85 23.35
C ASP A 334 14.67 4.05 23.15
N PRO A 335 15.37 4.19 22.02
CA PRO A 335 16.54 3.38 21.71
C PRO A 335 17.69 3.59 22.69
N GLU A 336 17.68 4.69 23.44
CA GLU A 336 18.73 4.97 24.41
C GLU A 336 18.48 4.29 25.75
N ASN A 337 17.27 3.85 25.95
CA ASN A 337 16.89 3.22 27.19
C ASN A 337 16.60 1.74 27.02
N THR A 338 17.25 1.15 26.04
CA THR A 338 17.16 -0.28 25.75
C THR A 338 17.83 -1.16 26.80
N GLY A 339 18.49 -0.58 27.78
CA GLY A 339 19.04 -1.28 28.93
C GLY A 339 18.00 -1.62 30.01
N VAL A 340 16.77 -1.39 29.70
CA VAL A 340 15.65 -1.70 30.58
C VAL A 340 15.14 -3.06 30.25
#